data_01bf12a2bf53b6c001906e168862161e
#
_entry.id   01bf12a2bf53b6c001906e168862161e
#
_cell.length_a   1.000
_cell.length_b   1.000
_cell.length_c   1.000
_cell.angle_alpha   90.00
_cell.angle_beta   90.00
_cell.angle_gamma   90.00
#
_symmetry.space_group_name_H-M   'P 1'
#
loop_
_entity.id
_entity.type
_entity.pdbx_description
1 polymer ?
#
loop_
_entity_poly.entity_id
_entity_poly.type
_entity_poly.pdbx_seq_one_letter_code
_entity_poly.pdbx_strand_id
1 'polypeptide(L)'
;MKLSEVTIGKTFSVAGIEFIKFTDENGECAAVSKDILFNSEFGENNNFAKSTVLKKLNKDILPKIEAEVGAENIKEFELDLTSLDGLDTYGKINTKIGLPTFDFYRKNVRIFDEYNPKDWWWTATPDTTKEHYNENWITCFSPRGYFGSNFFSINYGVRPFLYFESSISVSCEE
;
A
#
# COMPACT_ATOMS: atom_id res chain seq x y z
N MET A 1 -2.36 -22.70 -7.13
CA MET A 1 -3.05 -22.12 -8.31
C MET A 1 -2.25 -20.92 -8.83
N LYS A 2 -2.55 -20.41 -10.02
CA LYS A 2 -1.96 -19.15 -10.51
C LYS A 2 -2.69 -17.96 -9.91
N LEU A 3 -1.98 -16.84 -9.73
CA LEU A 3 -2.61 -15.61 -9.22
C LEU A 3 -3.71 -15.10 -10.17
N SER A 4 -3.59 -15.33 -11.48
CA SER A 4 -4.63 -15.01 -12.46
C SER A 4 -5.96 -15.77 -12.20
N GLU A 5 -5.93 -16.89 -11.50
CA GLU A 5 -7.11 -17.70 -11.17
C GLU A 5 -7.81 -17.24 -9.88
N VAL A 6 -7.14 -16.41 -9.08
CA VAL A 6 -7.71 -15.81 -7.87
C VAL A 6 -8.69 -14.71 -8.27
N THR A 7 -9.91 -14.77 -7.77
CA THR A 7 -10.95 -13.77 -8.07
C THR A 7 -10.58 -12.41 -7.42
N ILE A 8 -10.84 -11.31 -8.13
CA ILE A 8 -10.71 -9.95 -7.57
C ILE A 8 -11.56 -9.84 -6.29
N GLY A 9 -11.01 -9.23 -5.26
CA GLY A 9 -11.60 -9.13 -3.92
C GLY A 9 -11.34 -10.34 -3.02
N LYS A 10 -10.67 -11.39 -3.52
CA LYS A 10 -10.26 -12.55 -2.71
C LYS A 10 -8.79 -12.47 -2.33
N THR A 11 -8.40 -13.28 -1.37
CA THR A 11 -7.05 -13.27 -0.80
C THR A 11 -6.19 -14.40 -1.37
N PHE A 12 -4.88 -14.17 -1.32
CA PHE A 12 -3.84 -15.12 -1.64
C PHE A 12 -2.62 -14.87 -0.74
N SER A 13 -1.77 -15.86 -0.58
CA SER A 13 -0.60 -15.77 0.31
C SER A 13 0.71 -15.83 -0.47
N VAL A 14 1.64 -14.95 -0.11
CA VAL A 14 3.04 -14.91 -0.54
C VAL A 14 3.91 -14.56 0.65
N ALA A 15 4.99 -15.30 0.87
CA ALA A 15 5.96 -15.10 1.96
C ALA A 15 5.31 -15.04 3.36
N GLY A 16 4.25 -15.81 3.57
CA GLY A 16 3.48 -15.79 4.81
C GLY A 16 2.63 -14.56 5.04
N ILE A 17 2.50 -13.71 4.03
CA ILE A 17 1.65 -12.51 4.04
C ILE A 17 0.41 -12.79 3.20
N GLU A 18 -0.76 -12.57 3.77
CA GLU A 18 -2.03 -12.63 3.06
C GLU A 18 -2.31 -11.29 2.37
N PHE A 19 -2.51 -11.33 1.05
CA PHE A 19 -2.81 -10.17 0.20
C PHE A 19 -4.22 -10.26 -0.33
N ILE A 20 -4.87 -9.11 -0.51
CA ILE A 20 -6.15 -8.97 -1.22
C ILE A 20 -5.82 -8.61 -2.67
N LYS A 21 -6.41 -9.33 -3.63
CA LYS A 21 -6.30 -9.01 -5.06
C LYS A 21 -7.29 -7.92 -5.45
N PHE A 22 -6.80 -6.82 -6.02
CA PHE A 22 -7.64 -5.68 -6.43
C PHE A 22 -7.86 -5.58 -7.94
N THR A 23 -6.85 -5.91 -8.73
CA THR A 23 -6.91 -5.85 -10.20
C THR A 23 -6.27 -7.06 -10.85
N ASP A 24 -6.57 -7.27 -12.13
CA ASP A 24 -5.90 -8.23 -12.99
C ASP A 24 -5.92 -7.66 -14.40
N GLU A 25 -4.91 -6.89 -14.73
CA GLU A 25 -4.84 -6.14 -15.98
C GLU A 25 -3.44 -6.26 -16.59
N ASN A 26 -3.37 -6.52 -17.90
CA ASN A 26 -2.13 -6.61 -18.66
C ASN A 26 -1.08 -7.58 -18.07
N GLY A 27 -1.55 -8.67 -17.45
CA GLY A 27 -0.67 -9.65 -16.82
C GLY A 27 -0.16 -9.25 -15.42
N GLU A 28 -0.69 -8.19 -14.84
CA GLU A 28 -0.30 -7.66 -13.54
C GLU A 28 -1.48 -7.57 -12.58
N CYS A 29 -1.27 -7.93 -11.33
CA CYS A 29 -2.26 -7.88 -10.27
C CYS A 29 -1.86 -6.89 -9.18
N ALA A 30 -2.65 -5.86 -8.96
CA ALA A 30 -2.49 -4.98 -7.80
C ALA A 30 -2.98 -5.69 -6.53
N ALA A 31 -2.20 -5.61 -5.47
CA ALA A 31 -2.51 -6.23 -4.20
C ALA A 31 -2.11 -5.37 -3.00
N VAL A 32 -2.88 -5.49 -1.93
CA VAL A 32 -2.61 -4.86 -0.64
C VAL A 32 -2.65 -5.93 0.43
N SER A 33 -1.75 -5.89 1.42
CA SER A 33 -1.83 -6.83 2.53
C SER A 33 -3.19 -6.74 3.22
N LYS A 34 -3.79 -7.87 3.53
CA LYS A 34 -5.08 -7.96 4.24
C LYS A 34 -4.96 -7.33 5.62
N ASP A 35 -3.93 -7.71 6.35
CA ASP A 35 -3.66 -7.24 7.70
C ASP A 35 -2.56 -6.17 7.74
N ILE A 36 -2.52 -5.44 8.84
CA ILE A 36 -1.38 -4.60 9.20
C ILE A 36 -0.18 -5.50 9.50
N LEU A 37 0.94 -5.30 8.82
CA LEU A 37 2.13 -6.11 9.01
C LEU A 37 2.97 -5.63 10.20
N PHE A 38 3.03 -4.32 10.39
CA PHE A 38 3.71 -3.67 11.51
C PHE A 38 3.18 -2.25 11.70
N ASN A 39 3.44 -1.66 12.86
CA ASN A 39 3.17 -0.25 13.11
C ASN A 39 4.45 0.55 12.98
N SER A 40 4.35 1.78 12.51
CA SER A 40 5.48 2.69 12.34
C SER A 40 5.05 4.13 12.38
N GLU A 41 5.94 5.00 12.86
CA GLU A 41 5.90 6.40 12.49
C GLU A 41 6.02 6.50 10.96
N PHE A 42 5.35 7.49 10.37
CA PHE A 42 5.42 7.67 8.91
C PHE A 42 6.83 8.10 8.47
N GLY A 43 7.41 9.08 9.13
CA GLY A 43 8.72 9.60 8.83
C GLY A 43 9.00 10.89 9.58
N GLU A 44 9.76 11.80 8.97
CA GLU A 44 10.09 13.13 9.51
C GLU A 44 9.21 14.25 8.93
N ASN A 45 8.40 13.93 7.92
CA ASN A 45 7.41 14.77 7.28
C ASN A 45 6.40 13.91 6.52
N ASN A 46 5.50 14.52 5.75
CA ASN A 46 4.45 13.80 5.02
C ASN A 46 4.82 13.39 3.58
N ASN A 47 6.08 13.48 3.20
CA ASN A 47 6.56 13.01 1.91
C ASN A 47 6.90 11.53 1.96
N PHE A 48 6.07 10.69 1.35
CA PHE A 48 6.27 9.23 1.33
C PHE A 48 7.62 8.82 0.72
N ALA A 49 8.11 9.53 -0.28
CA ALA A 49 9.39 9.24 -0.92
C ALA A 49 10.58 9.23 0.05
N LYS A 50 10.48 9.99 1.15
CA LYS A 50 11.50 10.12 2.20
C LYS A 50 11.09 9.44 3.50
N SER A 51 9.98 8.70 3.50
CA SER A 51 9.38 8.15 4.72
C SER A 51 10.20 7.01 5.33
N THR A 52 10.10 6.88 6.63
CA THR A 52 10.58 5.71 7.38
C THR A 52 9.83 4.45 6.93
N VAL A 53 8.55 4.56 6.62
CA VAL A 53 7.72 3.45 6.14
C VAL A 53 8.28 2.86 4.85
N LEU A 54 8.58 3.69 3.84
CA LEU A 54 9.14 3.21 2.58
C LEU A 54 10.49 2.51 2.77
N LYS A 55 11.36 3.05 3.64
CA LYS A 55 12.65 2.44 3.96
C LYS A 55 12.48 1.05 4.60
N LYS A 56 11.56 0.90 5.55
CA LYS A 56 11.27 -0.38 6.20
C LYS A 56 10.66 -1.38 5.22
N LEU A 57 9.75 -0.96 4.35
CA LEU A 57 9.16 -1.81 3.32
C LEU A 57 10.21 -2.38 2.37
N ASN A 58 11.15 -1.56 1.90
CA ASN A 58 12.23 -2.00 1.02
C ASN A 58 13.26 -2.87 1.72
N LYS A 59 13.54 -2.63 3.00
CA LYS A 59 14.54 -3.38 3.77
C LYS A 59 14.01 -4.71 4.29
N ASP A 60 12.81 -4.73 4.85
CA ASP A 60 12.32 -5.84 5.68
C ASP A 60 11.24 -6.67 4.99
N ILE A 61 10.47 -6.11 4.06
CA ILE A 61 9.31 -6.77 3.46
C ILE A 61 9.58 -7.21 2.02
N LEU A 62 9.98 -6.31 1.14
CA LEU A 62 10.21 -6.60 -0.27
C LEU A 62 11.17 -7.78 -0.49
N PRO A 63 12.32 -7.89 0.20
CA PRO A 63 13.24 -9.00 -0.01
C PRO A 63 12.64 -10.38 0.30
N LYS A 64 11.73 -10.46 1.28
CA LYS A 64 11.05 -11.72 1.62
C LYS A 64 10.07 -12.15 0.52
N ILE A 65 9.35 -11.19 -0.04
CA ILE A 65 8.41 -11.43 -1.14
C ILE A 65 9.20 -11.85 -2.39
N GLU A 66 10.25 -11.14 -2.74
CA GLU A 66 11.10 -11.44 -3.90
C GLU A 66 11.79 -12.80 -3.79
N ALA A 67 12.18 -13.20 -2.57
CA ALA A 67 12.80 -14.51 -2.33
C ALA A 67 11.84 -15.67 -2.63
N GLU A 68 10.53 -15.48 -2.43
CA GLU A 68 9.54 -16.53 -2.70
C GLU A 68 9.09 -16.56 -4.17
N VAL A 69 8.78 -15.41 -4.76
CA VAL A 69 8.17 -15.38 -6.10
C VAL A 69 9.13 -14.99 -7.21
N GLY A 70 10.33 -14.54 -6.88
CA GLY A 70 11.31 -14.00 -7.83
C GLY A 70 11.18 -12.48 -8.00
N ALA A 71 12.30 -11.76 -7.99
CA ALA A 71 12.32 -10.30 -8.09
C ALA A 71 11.72 -9.78 -9.41
N GLU A 72 11.84 -10.56 -10.49
CA GLU A 72 11.27 -10.26 -11.82
C GLU A 72 9.74 -10.30 -11.84
N ASN A 73 9.12 -10.97 -10.89
CA ASN A 73 7.67 -11.12 -10.77
C ASN A 73 7.00 -10.05 -9.91
N ILE A 74 7.80 -9.15 -9.32
CA ILE A 74 7.32 -7.94 -8.64
C ILE A 74 7.58 -6.77 -9.58
N LYS A 75 6.51 -6.10 -10.01
CA LYS A 75 6.60 -5.03 -11.00
C LYS A 75 6.92 -3.69 -10.34
N GLU A 76 7.79 -2.92 -10.98
CA GLU A 76 7.96 -1.50 -10.64
C GLU A 76 6.73 -0.73 -11.14
N PHE A 77 6.23 0.18 -10.33
CA PHE A 77 5.10 1.03 -10.68
C PHE A 77 5.35 2.48 -10.28
N GLU A 78 4.63 3.38 -10.94
CA GLU A 78 4.64 4.80 -10.61
C GLU A 78 3.64 5.07 -9.50
N LEU A 79 4.11 5.61 -8.38
CA LEU A 79 3.29 6.01 -7.24
C LEU A 79 3.14 7.53 -7.24
N ASP A 80 1.91 7.99 -7.41
CA ASP A 80 1.57 9.41 -7.43
C ASP A 80 1.40 9.93 -6.00
N LEU A 81 2.23 10.90 -5.60
CA LEU A 81 2.22 11.50 -4.27
C LEU A 81 1.48 12.84 -4.23
N THR A 82 0.63 13.11 -5.20
CA THR A 82 -0.27 14.27 -5.18
C THR A 82 -1.07 14.28 -3.88
N SER A 83 -1.06 15.42 -3.20
CA SER A 83 -1.77 15.58 -1.93
C SER A 83 -3.29 15.54 -2.09
N LEU A 84 -3.99 15.35 -0.99
CA LEU A 84 -5.45 15.30 -0.98
C LEU A 84 -6.08 16.61 -1.52
N ASP A 85 -5.41 17.74 -1.28
CA ASP A 85 -5.82 19.04 -1.81
C ASP A 85 -5.29 19.35 -3.23
N GLY A 86 -4.69 18.36 -3.91
CA GLY A 86 -4.38 18.41 -5.33
C GLY A 86 -3.01 18.98 -5.71
N LEU A 87 -2.09 19.14 -4.76
CA LEU A 87 -0.75 19.65 -5.02
C LEU A 87 0.24 18.53 -5.39
N ASP A 88 1.02 18.72 -6.43
CA ASP A 88 1.99 17.77 -6.95
C ASP A 88 3.44 18.03 -6.46
N THR A 89 3.58 18.75 -5.36
CA THR A 89 4.88 19.16 -4.78
C THR A 89 5.86 18.00 -4.66
N TYR A 90 5.38 16.81 -4.26
CA TYR A 90 6.23 15.61 -4.06
C TYR A 90 6.35 14.75 -5.31
N GLY A 91 5.61 15.07 -6.36
CA GLY A 91 5.68 14.40 -7.66
C GLY A 91 5.26 12.94 -7.61
N LYS A 92 5.98 12.13 -8.38
CA LYS A 92 5.77 10.69 -8.51
C LYS A 92 7.08 9.96 -8.28
N ILE A 93 7.01 8.75 -7.74
CA ILE A 93 8.16 7.87 -7.57
C ILE A 93 7.93 6.53 -8.27
N ASN A 94 9.00 5.94 -8.78
CA ASN A 94 9.00 4.55 -9.24
C ASN A 94 9.44 3.66 -8.09
N THR A 95 8.64 2.65 -7.78
CA THR A 95 8.90 1.75 -6.66
C THR A 95 8.30 0.36 -6.94
N LYS A 96 8.84 -0.67 -6.32
CA LYS A 96 8.26 -2.02 -6.34
C LYS A 96 7.30 -2.28 -5.18
N ILE A 97 7.40 -1.49 -4.13
CA ILE A 97 6.57 -1.61 -2.93
C ILE A 97 6.21 -0.23 -2.39
N GLY A 98 4.98 -0.04 -1.98
CA GLY A 98 4.52 1.22 -1.44
C GLY A 98 3.34 1.02 -0.50
N LEU A 99 2.54 2.08 -0.35
CA LEU A 99 1.25 2.06 0.33
C LEU A 99 0.14 2.40 -0.66
N PRO A 100 -1.10 1.98 -0.38
CA PRO A 100 -2.25 2.49 -1.15
C PRO A 100 -2.32 4.01 -1.08
N THR A 101 -2.63 4.64 -2.20
CA THR A 101 -3.00 6.06 -2.22
C THR A 101 -4.46 6.22 -1.79
N PHE A 102 -4.83 7.43 -1.38
CA PHE A 102 -6.24 7.76 -1.13
C PHE A 102 -7.10 7.54 -2.39
N ASP A 103 -6.57 7.87 -3.56
CA ASP A 103 -7.25 7.66 -4.85
C ASP A 103 -7.52 6.18 -5.13
N PHE A 104 -6.55 5.31 -4.90
CA PHE A 104 -6.73 3.87 -5.01
C PHE A 104 -7.78 3.35 -4.03
N TYR A 105 -7.77 3.82 -2.80
CA TYR A 105 -8.77 3.44 -1.80
C TYR A 105 -10.18 3.80 -2.26
N ARG A 106 -10.43 5.05 -2.65
CA ARG A 106 -11.78 5.50 -3.03
C ARG A 106 -12.33 4.79 -4.27
N LYS A 107 -11.47 4.33 -5.17
CA LYS A 107 -11.87 3.51 -6.32
C LYS A 107 -12.21 2.07 -5.96
N ASN A 108 -11.79 1.60 -4.79
CA ASN A 108 -11.87 0.22 -4.35
C ASN A 108 -12.52 0.05 -2.96
N VAL A 109 -13.28 1.02 -2.51
CA VAL A 109 -13.90 1.06 -1.16
C VAL A 109 -14.61 -0.24 -0.81
N ARG A 110 -15.39 -0.82 -1.74
CA ARG A 110 -16.17 -2.03 -1.47
C ARG A 110 -15.30 -3.24 -1.12
N ILE A 111 -14.13 -3.36 -1.76
CA ILE A 111 -13.19 -4.43 -1.45
C ILE A 111 -12.52 -4.17 -0.10
N PHE A 112 -12.07 -2.93 0.15
CA PHE A 112 -11.47 -2.58 1.43
C PHE A 112 -12.41 -2.80 2.62
N ASP A 113 -13.70 -2.51 2.47
CA ASP A 113 -14.70 -2.67 3.52
C ASP A 113 -14.91 -4.13 3.96
N GLU A 114 -14.59 -5.10 3.11
CA GLU A 114 -14.62 -6.51 3.50
C GLU A 114 -13.45 -6.91 4.42
N TYR A 115 -12.39 -6.10 4.49
CA TYR A 115 -11.12 -6.43 5.14
C TYR A 115 -10.56 -5.29 6.00
N ASN A 116 -11.42 -4.58 6.72
CA ASN A 116 -10.96 -3.51 7.62
C ASN A 116 -10.12 -4.09 8.76
N PRO A 117 -8.87 -3.67 8.94
CA PRO A 117 -8.05 -4.09 10.08
C PRO A 117 -8.56 -3.43 11.38
N LYS A 118 -8.09 -3.95 12.52
CA LYS A 118 -8.54 -3.51 13.86
C LYS A 118 -7.94 -2.18 14.31
N ASP A 119 -6.97 -1.64 13.56
CA ASP A 119 -6.25 -0.41 13.90
C ASP A 119 -6.23 0.55 12.71
N TRP A 120 -5.83 1.79 12.99
CA TRP A 120 -5.58 2.79 11.97
C TRP A 120 -4.37 2.42 11.11
N TRP A 121 -4.38 2.80 9.84
CA TRP A 121 -3.29 2.52 8.92
C TRP A 121 -3.03 3.67 7.95
N TRP A 122 -1.75 3.83 7.57
CA TRP A 122 -1.28 4.88 6.69
C TRP A 122 -1.63 4.64 5.23
N THR A 123 -1.90 5.74 4.50
CA THR A 123 -1.81 5.78 3.04
C THR A 123 -0.51 6.46 2.61
N ALA A 124 -0.22 6.47 1.30
CA ALA A 124 0.90 7.23 0.74
C ALA A 124 0.57 8.71 0.49
N THR A 125 -0.69 9.13 0.69
CA THR A 125 -1.18 10.45 0.28
C THR A 125 -1.08 11.46 1.43
N PRO A 126 -0.27 12.53 1.30
CA PRO A 126 -0.31 13.64 2.24
C PRO A 126 -1.64 14.40 2.12
N ASP A 127 -2.13 15.00 3.19
CA ASP A 127 -3.34 15.81 3.13
C ASP A 127 -3.10 17.15 2.44
N THR A 128 -1.92 17.72 2.63
CA THR A 128 -1.41 18.92 1.97
C THR A 128 0.12 18.85 1.84
N THR A 129 0.76 19.91 1.36
CA THR A 129 2.22 19.97 1.25
C THR A 129 2.77 21.24 1.90
N LYS A 130 4.09 21.29 2.10
CA LYS A 130 4.76 22.47 2.66
C LYS A 130 4.57 23.76 1.85
N GLU A 131 4.25 23.64 0.58
CA GLU A 131 4.03 24.80 -0.30
C GLU A 131 2.67 25.46 -0.09
N HIS A 132 1.71 24.76 0.51
CA HIS A 132 0.37 25.28 0.74
C HIS A 132 0.10 25.52 2.22
N TYR A 133 0.12 24.48 3.06
CA TYR A 133 -0.26 24.58 4.46
C TYR A 133 0.84 24.08 5.42
N ASN A 134 1.18 22.80 5.35
CA ASN A 134 2.28 22.21 6.14
C ASN A 134 2.72 20.86 5.54
N GLU A 135 3.78 20.29 6.12
CA GLU A 135 4.32 18.98 5.74
C GLU A 135 4.13 17.91 6.84
N ASN A 136 3.08 18.02 7.64
CA ASN A 136 2.95 17.26 8.89
C ASN A 136 1.95 16.11 8.83
N TRP A 137 0.91 16.20 8.01
CA TRP A 137 -0.26 15.34 8.07
C TRP A 137 -0.37 14.40 6.88
N ILE A 138 -0.60 13.11 7.17
CA ILE A 138 -0.79 12.07 6.17
C ILE A 138 -2.19 11.49 6.31
N THR A 139 -2.86 11.21 5.20
CA THR A 139 -4.15 10.55 5.22
C THR A 139 -4.03 9.12 5.73
N CYS A 140 -5.00 8.68 6.50
CA CYS A 140 -5.06 7.39 7.13
C CYS A 140 -6.50 6.88 7.21
N PHE A 141 -6.67 5.58 7.41
CA PHE A 141 -7.98 4.95 7.54
C PHE A 141 -8.17 4.33 8.92
N SER A 142 -9.40 4.48 9.43
CA SER A 142 -9.80 3.93 10.72
C SER A 142 -10.17 2.45 10.62
N PRO A 143 -10.28 1.74 11.76
CA PRO A 143 -10.83 0.38 11.80
C PRO A 143 -12.27 0.25 11.25
N ARG A 144 -12.98 1.37 11.13
CA ARG A 144 -14.35 1.41 10.60
C ARG A 144 -14.42 1.83 9.13
N GLY A 145 -13.27 2.02 8.47
CA GLY A 145 -13.23 2.32 7.04
C GLY A 145 -13.49 3.76 6.66
N TYR A 146 -13.49 4.72 7.59
CA TYR A 146 -13.51 6.14 7.22
C TYR A 146 -12.10 6.74 7.30
N PHE A 147 -11.88 7.80 6.55
CA PHE A 147 -10.58 8.45 6.47
C PHE A 147 -10.43 9.61 7.46
N GLY A 148 -9.18 9.87 7.80
CA GLY A 148 -8.73 11.04 8.52
C GLY A 148 -7.32 11.37 8.12
N SER A 149 -6.67 12.24 8.85
CA SER A 149 -5.23 12.48 8.73
C SER A 149 -4.61 12.58 10.11
N ASN A 150 -3.33 12.24 10.21
CA ASN A 150 -2.60 12.36 11.46
C ASN A 150 -1.14 12.73 11.22
N PHE A 151 -0.51 13.16 12.30
CA PHE A 151 0.84 13.67 12.33
C PHE A 151 1.87 12.55 12.05
N PHE A 152 2.93 12.87 11.32
CA PHE A 152 3.92 11.90 10.83
C PHE A 152 4.61 11.08 11.93
N SER A 153 4.64 11.53 13.17
CA SER A 153 5.27 10.83 14.29
C SER A 153 4.35 9.86 15.04
N ILE A 154 3.10 9.75 14.65
CA ILE A 154 2.18 8.78 15.23
C ILE A 154 2.49 7.38 14.67
N ASN A 155 2.40 6.35 15.53
CA ASN A 155 2.54 4.96 15.13
C ASN A 155 1.20 4.42 14.60
N TYR A 156 1.13 4.23 13.29
CA TYR A 156 -0.02 3.60 12.64
C TYR A 156 0.41 2.38 11.83
N GLY A 157 -0.57 1.60 11.43
CA GLY A 157 -0.39 0.36 10.71
C GLY A 157 0.13 0.57 9.28
N VAL A 158 0.91 -0.39 8.81
CA VAL A 158 1.47 -0.43 7.47
C VAL A 158 0.91 -1.63 6.74
N ARG A 159 0.25 -1.38 5.61
CA ARG A 159 -0.31 -2.37 4.68
C ARG A 159 0.34 -2.16 3.32
N PRO A 160 1.37 -2.94 2.97
CA PRO A 160 2.08 -2.75 1.70
C PRO A 160 1.19 -2.99 0.48
N PHE A 161 1.48 -2.21 -0.55
CA PHE A 161 0.89 -2.26 -1.88
C PHE A 161 1.94 -2.67 -2.89
N LEU A 162 1.62 -3.68 -3.73
CA LEU A 162 2.49 -4.20 -4.79
C LEU A 162 1.71 -4.56 -6.04
N TYR A 163 2.44 -4.66 -7.16
CA TYR A 163 1.97 -5.31 -8.38
C TYR A 163 2.74 -6.62 -8.58
N PHE A 164 2.01 -7.73 -8.65
CA PHE A 164 2.55 -9.06 -8.94
C PHE A 164 2.30 -9.44 -10.39
N GLU A 165 3.24 -10.18 -10.99
CA GLU A 165 2.99 -10.89 -12.25
C GLU A 165 1.85 -11.90 -12.05
N SER A 166 0.82 -11.86 -12.90
CA SER A 166 -0.39 -12.68 -12.72
C SER A 166 -0.17 -14.18 -12.90
N SER A 167 0.94 -14.56 -13.51
CA SER A 167 1.29 -15.98 -13.77
C SER A 167 1.97 -16.69 -12.59
N ILE A 168 2.34 -15.99 -11.52
CA ILE A 168 2.98 -16.60 -10.34
C ILE A 168 2.06 -17.63 -9.68
N SER A 169 2.68 -18.64 -9.06
CA SER A 169 1.96 -19.62 -8.23
C SER A 169 1.75 -19.07 -6.83
N VAL A 170 0.55 -19.16 -6.33
CA VAL A 170 0.16 -18.69 -4.99
C VAL A 170 -0.63 -19.74 -4.24
N SER A 171 -0.66 -19.64 -2.91
CA SER A 171 -1.58 -20.39 -2.05
C SER A 171 -2.78 -19.51 -1.70
N CYS A 172 -3.96 -20.14 -1.60
CA CYS A 172 -5.18 -19.52 -1.09
C CYS A 172 -5.64 -20.34 0.12
N GLU A 173 -6.07 -19.67 1.18
CA GLU A 173 -6.82 -20.35 2.24
C GLU A 173 -8.23 -20.65 1.70
N GLU A 174 -8.69 -21.91 1.88
CA GLU A 174 -10.05 -22.33 1.53
C GLU A 174 -11.08 -21.77 2.52
#